data_27b771e98893a1a73808dd52789aef65
#
_entry.id   27b771e98893a1a73808dd52789aef65
#
_cell.length_a   1.000
_cell.length_b   1.000
_cell.length_c   1.000
_cell.angle_alpha   90.00
_cell.angle_beta   90.00
_cell.angle_gamma   90.00
#
_symmetry.space_group_name_H-M   'P 1'
#
loop_
_entity.id
_entity.type
_entity.pdbx_description
1 polymer ?
#
loop_
_entity_poly.entity_id
_entity_poly.type
_entity_poly.pdbx_seq_one_letter_code
_entity_poly.pdbx_strand_id
1 'polypeptide(L)'
;MDLLQQARAEIDTVDAEMAALFERRMRAVADVVRYKAETGKPVFDAAREAAVLDKNTARITDEALRPYYRAFLSDAMSISRAYQRARLGRDTAAYQGVPGAWSHIALRRLFPFARETACTTWGEVFDAVQNGDAQFGVLPFENSNAGDVSTVLDLLYTHPDIIIARMCDLPIRQDLLGVPGATLETVRTVISHPQALAQSSVFVQQHGFKTSTWGNTADAARHVAELNDPSVAAIASAETAGLYGLQILSAGINADGDNTTRFIVIERAAAAPAMTGEGQRLALLCTARHKPGQLAAALDQIGARGFNMECIKSRPLPHVPFEYYFYVQIVCPAGSTGAGCQTLLDTLTSVCSTLRLLGAFTLDSTEK
;
A
#
# COMPACT_ATOMS: atom_id res chain seq x y z
N MET A 1 -40.64 -22.34 3.58
CA MET A 1 -39.39 -21.52 3.61
C MET A 1 -39.80 -20.09 3.86
N ASP A 2 -39.13 -19.42 4.75
CA ASP A 2 -39.31 -17.98 4.93
C ASP A 2 -38.70 -17.19 3.75
N LEU A 3 -39.07 -15.93 3.61
CA LEU A 3 -38.61 -15.05 2.52
C LEU A 3 -37.07 -14.99 2.45
N LEU A 4 -36.39 -15.01 3.61
CA LEU A 4 -34.94 -14.96 3.67
C LEU A 4 -34.30 -16.23 3.11
N GLN A 5 -34.85 -17.41 3.43
CA GLN A 5 -34.35 -18.68 2.92
C GLN A 5 -34.56 -18.79 1.39
N GLN A 6 -35.69 -18.31 0.88
CA GLN A 6 -35.94 -18.26 -0.56
C GLN A 6 -34.95 -17.33 -1.27
N ALA A 7 -34.74 -16.12 -0.74
CA ALA A 7 -33.79 -15.17 -1.30
C ALA A 7 -32.34 -15.70 -1.32
N ARG A 8 -31.92 -16.38 -0.25
CA ARG A 8 -30.59 -17.02 -0.18
C ARG A 8 -30.42 -18.13 -1.22
N ALA A 9 -31.41 -18.99 -1.37
CA ALA A 9 -31.37 -20.07 -2.37
C ALA A 9 -31.30 -19.54 -3.82
N GLU A 10 -31.99 -18.43 -4.09
CA GLU A 10 -31.91 -17.76 -5.41
C GLU A 10 -30.52 -17.15 -5.61
N ILE A 11 -29.95 -16.46 -4.60
CA ILE A 11 -28.58 -15.92 -4.66
C ILE A 11 -27.57 -17.05 -4.92
N ASP A 12 -27.64 -18.17 -4.22
CA ASP A 12 -26.74 -19.32 -4.41
C ASP A 12 -26.81 -19.86 -5.84
N THR A 13 -28.01 -19.87 -6.45
CA THR A 13 -28.20 -20.30 -7.84
C THR A 13 -27.54 -19.32 -8.81
N VAL A 14 -27.75 -18.03 -8.62
CA VAL A 14 -27.16 -16.97 -9.45
C VAL A 14 -25.63 -16.96 -9.31
N ASP A 15 -25.11 -17.16 -8.10
CA ASP A 15 -23.66 -17.21 -7.86
C ASP A 15 -23.00 -18.40 -8.60
N ALA A 16 -23.68 -19.55 -8.67
CA ALA A 16 -23.20 -20.69 -9.45
C ALA A 16 -23.14 -20.38 -10.98
N GLU A 17 -24.13 -19.67 -11.51
CA GLU A 17 -24.12 -19.20 -12.90
C GLU A 17 -23.02 -18.16 -13.12
N MET A 18 -22.85 -17.22 -12.20
CA MET A 18 -21.79 -16.22 -12.23
C MET A 18 -20.39 -16.86 -12.24
N ALA A 19 -20.16 -17.92 -11.47
CA ALA A 19 -18.89 -18.65 -11.48
C ALA A 19 -18.56 -19.20 -12.88
N ALA A 20 -19.53 -19.82 -13.54
CA ALA A 20 -19.36 -20.35 -14.90
C ALA A 20 -19.11 -19.22 -15.94
N LEU A 21 -19.82 -18.10 -15.81
CA LEU A 21 -19.62 -16.92 -16.66
C LEU A 21 -18.26 -16.27 -16.43
N PHE A 22 -17.81 -16.22 -15.16
CA PHE A 22 -16.49 -15.72 -14.81
C PHE A 22 -15.39 -16.56 -15.46
N GLU A 23 -15.44 -17.89 -15.35
CA GLU A 23 -14.47 -18.77 -16.02
C GLU A 23 -14.46 -18.57 -17.54
N ARG A 24 -15.64 -18.47 -18.17
CA ARG A 24 -15.76 -18.20 -19.62
C ARG A 24 -15.12 -16.87 -19.99
N ARG A 25 -15.35 -15.83 -19.18
CA ARG A 25 -14.73 -14.51 -19.35
C ARG A 25 -13.21 -14.59 -19.21
N MET A 26 -12.70 -15.31 -18.21
CA MET A 26 -11.26 -15.43 -17.96
C MET A 26 -10.54 -16.25 -19.04
N ARG A 27 -11.21 -17.24 -19.66
CA ARG A 27 -10.68 -17.92 -20.86
C ARG A 27 -10.48 -16.92 -22.02
N ALA A 28 -11.44 -16.06 -22.28
CA ALA A 28 -11.28 -15.01 -23.29
C ALA A 28 -10.18 -14.00 -22.94
N VAL A 29 -10.01 -13.68 -21.64
CA VAL A 29 -8.90 -12.84 -21.18
C VAL A 29 -7.55 -13.52 -21.41
N ALA A 30 -7.45 -14.84 -21.27
CA ALA A 30 -6.22 -15.58 -21.59
C ALA A 30 -5.83 -15.47 -23.07
N ASP A 31 -6.82 -15.41 -23.99
CA ASP A 31 -6.55 -15.17 -25.41
C ASP A 31 -6.04 -13.75 -25.66
N VAL A 32 -6.56 -12.76 -24.92
CA VAL A 32 -6.04 -11.38 -24.95
C VAL A 32 -4.60 -11.33 -24.45
N VAL A 33 -4.24 -12.12 -23.41
CA VAL A 33 -2.86 -12.23 -22.94
C VAL A 33 -1.92 -12.71 -24.04
N ARG A 34 -2.30 -13.80 -24.76
CA ARG A 34 -1.50 -14.32 -25.89
C ARG A 34 -1.24 -13.23 -26.94
N TYR A 35 -2.30 -12.57 -27.37
CA TYR A 35 -2.19 -11.47 -28.33
C TYR A 35 -1.26 -10.34 -27.85
N LYS A 36 -1.38 -9.93 -26.57
CA LYS A 36 -0.53 -8.88 -25.99
C LYS A 36 0.92 -9.31 -25.80
N ALA A 37 1.17 -10.60 -25.53
CA ALA A 37 2.52 -11.16 -25.47
C ALA A 37 3.23 -11.03 -26.83
N GLU A 38 2.53 -11.33 -27.93
CA GLU A 38 3.05 -11.29 -29.29
C GLU A 38 3.22 -9.84 -29.81
N THR A 39 2.31 -8.93 -29.45
CA THR A 39 2.25 -7.59 -30.03
C THR A 39 2.89 -6.50 -29.16
N GLY A 40 3.27 -6.82 -27.91
CA GLY A 40 3.81 -5.83 -26.96
C GLY A 40 2.79 -4.81 -26.44
N LYS A 41 1.51 -4.91 -26.78
CA LYS A 41 0.50 -3.94 -26.36
C LYS A 41 0.34 -3.86 -24.84
N PRO A 42 0.06 -2.66 -24.28
CA PRO A 42 -0.14 -2.48 -22.85
C PRO A 42 -1.36 -3.27 -22.35
N VAL A 43 -1.33 -3.65 -21.06
CA VAL A 43 -2.47 -4.33 -20.41
C VAL A 43 -3.65 -3.37 -20.26
N PHE A 44 -3.39 -2.14 -19.86
CA PHE A 44 -4.41 -1.11 -19.67
C PHE A 44 -4.68 -0.33 -20.96
N ASP A 45 -5.94 -0.15 -21.27
CA ASP A 45 -6.45 0.68 -22.38
C ASP A 45 -7.67 1.46 -21.85
N ALA A 46 -7.40 2.71 -21.45
CA ALA A 46 -8.39 3.57 -20.80
C ALA A 46 -9.63 3.81 -21.69
N ALA A 47 -9.42 4.06 -22.99
CA ALA A 47 -10.52 4.33 -23.93
C ALA A 47 -11.41 3.10 -24.10
N ARG A 48 -10.81 1.92 -24.23
CA ARG A 48 -11.54 0.66 -24.32
C ARG A 48 -12.31 0.35 -23.05
N GLU A 49 -11.71 0.57 -21.86
CA GLU A 49 -12.37 0.29 -20.59
C GLU A 49 -13.57 1.21 -20.36
N ALA A 50 -13.43 2.51 -20.62
CA ALA A 50 -14.54 3.45 -20.54
C ALA A 50 -15.70 3.02 -21.45
N ALA A 51 -15.42 2.69 -22.70
CA ALA A 51 -16.43 2.22 -23.66
C ALA A 51 -17.11 0.92 -23.19
N VAL A 52 -16.38 -0.01 -22.57
CA VAL A 52 -16.94 -1.25 -22.03
C VAL A 52 -17.86 -0.96 -20.85
N LEU A 53 -17.44 -0.07 -19.92
CA LEU A 53 -18.24 0.32 -18.77
C LEU A 53 -19.57 0.95 -19.22
N ASP A 54 -19.52 1.93 -20.11
CA ASP A 54 -20.70 2.66 -20.56
C ASP A 54 -21.67 1.73 -21.31
N LYS A 55 -21.16 0.95 -22.26
CA LYS A 55 -21.96 -0.01 -23.03
C LYS A 55 -22.66 -1.04 -22.17
N ASN A 56 -21.97 -1.59 -21.16
CA ASN A 56 -22.54 -2.66 -20.35
C ASN A 56 -23.43 -2.13 -19.23
N THR A 57 -23.12 -0.98 -18.64
CA THR A 57 -24.01 -0.31 -17.66
C THR A 57 -25.37 0.01 -18.30
N ALA A 58 -25.40 0.42 -19.56
CA ALA A 58 -26.63 0.70 -20.28
C ALA A 58 -27.55 -0.54 -20.49
N ARG A 59 -27.03 -1.77 -20.32
CA ARG A 59 -27.82 -3.00 -20.40
C ARG A 59 -28.67 -3.25 -19.15
N ILE A 60 -28.37 -2.60 -18.05
CA ILE A 60 -29.14 -2.72 -16.81
C ILE A 60 -30.43 -1.91 -16.96
N THR A 61 -31.55 -2.59 -16.89
CA THR A 61 -32.88 -1.99 -17.07
C THR A 61 -33.29 -1.15 -15.87
N ASP A 62 -33.02 -1.63 -14.67
CA ASP A 62 -33.26 -0.86 -13.42
C ASP A 62 -32.17 0.20 -13.25
N GLU A 63 -32.55 1.46 -13.37
CA GLU A 63 -31.63 2.57 -13.27
C GLU A 63 -30.97 2.70 -11.89
N ALA A 64 -31.66 2.30 -10.83
CA ALA A 64 -31.12 2.33 -9.47
C ALA A 64 -29.96 1.33 -9.28
N LEU A 65 -29.93 0.25 -10.05
CA LEU A 65 -28.85 -0.75 -10.01
C LEU A 65 -27.64 -0.40 -10.90
N ARG A 66 -27.76 0.57 -11.81
CA ARG A 66 -26.67 0.93 -12.74
C ARG A 66 -25.37 1.32 -12.05
N PRO A 67 -25.36 2.16 -10.99
CA PRO A 67 -24.12 2.50 -10.29
C PRO A 67 -23.42 1.29 -9.67
N TYR A 68 -24.18 0.38 -9.06
CA TYR A 68 -23.67 -0.83 -8.44
C TYR A 68 -23.09 -1.80 -9.47
N TYR A 69 -23.77 -1.99 -10.60
CA TYR A 69 -23.25 -2.82 -11.68
C TYR A 69 -22.00 -2.21 -12.33
N ARG A 70 -21.93 -0.88 -12.44
CA ARG A 70 -20.72 -0.19 -12.93
C ARG A 70 -19.51 -0.46 -12.02
N ALA A 71 -19.69 -0.40 -10.71
CA ALA A 71 -18.67 -0.73 -9.73
C ALA A 71 -18.23 -2.21 -9.86
N PHE A 72 -19.18 -3.14 -9.83
CA PHE A 72 -18.92 -4.56 -10.04
C PHE A 72 -18.14 -4.85 -11.34
N LEU A 73 -18.52 -4.25 -12.45
CA LEU A 73 -17.81 -4.45 -13.72
C LEU A 73 -16.41 -3.82 -13.73
N SER A 74 -16.23 -2.70 -13.05
CA SER A 74 -14.90 -2.08 -12.84
C SER A 74 -13.96 -3.02 -12.09
N ASP A 75 -14.45 -3.66 -11.02
CA ASP A 75 -13.69 -4.64 -10.26
C ASP A 75 -13.36 -5.88 -11.07
N ALA A 76 -14.34 -6.40 -11.82
CA ALA A 76 -14.11 -7.52 -12.73
C ALA A 76 -13.05 -7.22 -13.82
N MET A 77 -12.96 -5.97 -14.28
CA MET A 77 -11.90 -5.54 -15.20
C MET A 77 -10.56 -5.41 -14.49
N SER A 78 -10.54 -4.92 -13.25
CA SER A 78 -9.32 -4.86 -12.42
C SER A 78 -8.73 -6.25 -12.20
N ILE A 79 -9.56 -7.24 -11.82
CA ILE A 79 -9.16 -8.65 -11.69
C ILE A 79 -8.58 -9.18 -13.00
N SER A 80 -9.20 -8.83 -14.15
CA SER A 80 -8.71 -9.27 -15.45
C SER A 80 -7.38 -8.64 -15.83
N ARG A 81 -7.12 -7.38 -15.45
CA ARG A 81 -5.81 -6.75 -15.62
C ARG A 81 -4.74 -7.43 -14.77
N ALA A 82 -5.06 -7.73 -13.51
CA ALA A 82 -4.15 -8.45 -12.63
C ALA A 82 -3.78 -9.83 -13.21
N TYR A 83 -4.77 -10.60 -13.67
CA TYR A 83 -4.52 -11.87 -14.34
C TYR A 83 -3.63 -11.73 -15.59
N GLN A 84 -3.88 -10.72 -16.45
CA GLN A 84 -3.05 -10.46 -17.62
C GLN A 84 -1.61 -10.15 -17.23
N ARG A 85 -1.39 -9.24 -16.24
CA ARG A 85 -0.03 -8.90 -15.77
C ARG A 85 0.71 -10.10 -15.21
N ALA A 86 0.05 -10.89 -14.35
CA ALA A 86 0.63 -12.10 -13.79
C ALA A 86 1.05 -13.10 -14.87
N ARG A 87 0.19 -13.32 -15.89
CA ARG A 87 0.48 -14.22 -17.02
C ARG A 87 1.58 -13.72 -17.95
N LEU A 88 1.75 -12.40 -18.05
CA LEU A 88 2.83 -11.77 -18.82
C LEU A 88 4.15 -11.68 -18.02
N GLY A 89 4.17 -12.17 -16.77
CA GLY A 89 5.31 -12.00 -15.86
C GLY A 89 5.60 -10.55 -15.46
N ARG A 90 4.59 -9.68 -15.62
CA ARG A 90 4.70 -8.23 -15.36
C ARG A 90 4.13 -7.79 -14.03
N ASP A 91 3.73 -8.72 -13.17
CA ASP A 91 3.16 -8.42 -11.85
C ASP A 91 4.11 -8.99 -10.78
N THR A 92 5.24 -8.34 -10.61
CA THR A 92 6.25 -8.70 -9.62
C THR A 92 6.38 -7.57 -8.61
N ALA A 93 6.34 -7.88 -7.31
CA ALA A 93 6.44 -6.89 -6.27
C ALA A 93 7.44 -7.31 -5.18
N ALA A 94 8.31 -6.39 -4.80
CA ALA A 94 9.30 -6.56 -3.76
C ALA A 94 8.83 -5.93 -2.45
N TYR A 95 9.19 -6.54 -1.32
CA TYR A 95 8.94 -6.03 0.01
C TYR A 95 10.10 -6.35 0.94
N GLN A 96 10.26 -5.58 2.01
CA GLN A 96 11.28 -5.85 3.02
C GLN A 96 10.71 -6.75 4.12
N GLY A 97 11.49 -7.76 4.51
CA GLY A 97 11.22 -8.66 5.62
C GLY A 97 10.88 -10.09 5.18
N VAL A 98 10.16 -10.80 6.05
CA VAL A 98 9.74 -12.19 5.84
C VAL A 98 8.24 -12.26 5.53
N PRO A 99 7.72 -13.39 5.01
CA PRO A 99 6.27 -13.58 4.90
C PRO A 99 5.56 -13.28 6.22
N GLY A 100 4.44 -12.54 6.16
CA GLY A 100 3.70 -12.05 7.34
C GLY A 100 4.17 -10.71 7.91
N ALA A 101 5.31 -10.15 7.48
CA ALA A 101 5.69 -8.79 7.84
C ALA A 101 4.66 -7.77 7.32
N TRP A 102 4.54 -6.61 7.97
CA TRP A 102 3.54 -5.59 7.58
C TRP A 102 3.70 -5.12 6.13
N SER A 103 4.95 -5.04 5.62
CA SER A 103 5.20 -4.74 4.20
C SER A 103 4.67 -5.85 3.28
N HIS A 104 4.75 -7.13 3.69
CA HIS A 104 4.18 -8.25 2.95
C HIS A 104 2.65 -8.23 2.96
N ILE A 105 2.04 -7.92 4.11
CA ILE A 105 0.58 -7.78 4.23
C ILE A 105 0.08 -6.64 3.34
N ALA A 106 0.76 -5.49 3.36
CA ALA A 106 0.46 -4.36 2.48
C ALA A 106 0.60 -4.75 1.00
N LEU A 107 1.66 -5.48 0.64
CA LEU A 107 1.87 -5.97 -0.71
C LEU A 107 0.72 -6.87 -1.16
N ARG A 108 0.35 -7.87 -0.37
CA ARG A 108 -0.73 -8.80 -0.71
C ARG A 108 -2.08 -8.13 -0.87
N ARG A 109 -2.35 -7.11 -0.07
CA ARG A 109 -3.57 -6.30 -0.18
C ARG A 109 -3.60 -5.50 -1.47
N LEU A 110 -2.47 -4.89 -1.87
CA LEU A 110 -2.35 -4.06 -3.06
C LEU A 110 -2.21 -4.89 -4.34
N PHE A 111 -1.54 -6.03 -4.25
CA PHE A 111 -1.16 -6.89 -5.37
C PHE A 111 -1.42 -8.38 -5.05
N PRO A 112 -2.69 -8.81 -4.87
CA PRO A 112 -3.02 -10.15 -4.37
C PRO A 112 -2.56 -11.29 -5.29
N PHE A 113 -2.16 -10.99 -6.52
CA PHE A 113 -1.75 -11.97 -7.53
C PHE A 113 -0.33 -11.74 -8.05
N ALA A 114 0.43 -10.85 -7.43
CA ALA A 114 1.81 -10.59 -7.83
C ALA A 114 2.74 -11.74 -7.43
N ARG A 115 3.80 -11.95 -8.21
CA ARG A 115 4.94 -12.73 -7.75
C ARG A 115 5.73 -11.88 -6.76
N GLU A 116 5.86 -12.39 -5.55
CA GLU A 116 6.47 -11.71 -4.43
C GLU A 116 7.98 -11.94 -4.37
N THR A 117 8.73 -10.91 -4.02
CA THR A 117 10.18 -10.98 -3.78
C THR A 117 10.46 -10.37 -2.40
N ALA A 118 10.89 -11.23 -1.46
CA ALA A 118 11.33 -10.79 -0.15
C ALA A 118 12.76 -10.25 -0.23
N CYS A 119 12.98 -9.08 0.36
CA CYS A 119 14.28 -8.41 0.45
C CYS A 119 14.67 -8.24 1.93
N THR A 120 15.97 -8.22 2.23
CA THR A 120 16.46 -8.06 3.60
C THR A 120 16.36 -6.61 4.07
N THR A 121 16.62 -5.68 3.17
CA THR A 121 16.66 -4.24 3.45
C THR A 121 15.73 -3.46 2.53
N TRP A 122 15.37 -2.24 2.94
CA TRP A 122 14.63 -1.31 2.08
C TRP A 122 15.44 -0.91 0.83
N GLY A 123 16.78 -0.79 0.94
CA GLY A 123 17.66 -0.54 -0.20
C GLY A 123 17.53 -1.62 -1.27
N GLU A 124 17.54 -2.90 -0.88
CA GLU A 124 17.35 -4.01 -1.81
C GLU A 124 15.99 -3.97 -2.53
N VAL A 125 14.93 -3.44 -1.89
CA VAL A 125 13.62 -3.23 -2.56
C VAL A 125 13.74 -2.16 -3.65
N PHE A 126 14.45 -1.06 -3.38
CA PHE A 126 14.72 -0.02 -4.37
C PHE A 126 15.57 -0.57 -5.52
N ASP A 127 16.63 -1.31 -5.22
CA ASP A 127 17.51 -1.93 -6.21
C ASP A 127 16.74 -2.91 -7.10
N ALA A 128 15.88 -3.76 -6.52
CA ALA A 128 15.04 -4.68 -7.28
C ALA A 128 14.12 -3.97 -8.27
N VAL A 129 13.54 -2.84 -7.87
CA VAL A 129 12.68 -2.03 -8.76
C VAL A 129 13.53 -1.30 -9.81
N GLN A 130 14.64 -0.72 -9.43
CA GLN A 130 15.53 0.01 -10.34
C GLN A 130 16.13 -0.90 -11.41
N ASN A 131 16.53 -2.12 -11.04
CA ASN A 131 17.10 -3.10 -11.95
C ASN A 131 16.03 -3.82 -12.81
N GLY A 132 14.74 -3.70 -12.45
CA GLY A 132 13.63 -4.35 -13.15
C GLY A 132 13.38 -5.81 -12.71
N ASP A 133 14.00 -6.26 -11.62
CA ASP A 133 13.74 -7.57 -10.99
C ASP A 133 12.34 -7.62 -10.36
N ALA A 134 11.87 -6.48 -9.89
CA ALA A 134 10.49 -6.25 -9.49
C ALA A 134 9.90 -5.04 -10.22
N GLN A 135 8.61 -5.12 -10.58
CA GLN A 135 7.90 -3.98 -11.16
C GLN A 135 7.56 -2.95 -10.07
N PHE A 136 7.17 -3.43 -8.89
CA PHE A 136 6.76 -2.60 -7.77
C PHE A 136 7.59 -2.92 -6.53
N GLY A 137 7.76 -1.92 -5.67
CA GLY A 137 8.26 -2.08 -4.31
C GLY A 137 7.26 -1.56 -3.31
N VAL A 138 7.00 -2.29 -2.23
CA VAL A 138 6.09 -1.86 -1.16
C VAL A 138 6.89 -1.61 0.11
N LEU A 139 6.83 -0.37 0.61
CA LEU A 139 7.65 0.09 1.74
C LEU A 139 6.82 0.88 2.75
N PRO A 140 7.12 0.75 4.06
CA PRO A 140 6.53 1.64 5.05
C PRO A 140 7.10 3.05 4.88
N PHE A 141 6.26 4.06 5.00
CA PHE A 141 6.65 5.46 4.82
C PHE A 141 6.48 6.29 6.09
N GLU A 142 5.40 6.04 6.81
CA GLU A 142 5.05 6.75 8.03
C GLU A 142 4.15 5.88 8.91
N ASN A 143 4.31 5.96 10.22
CA ASN A 143 3.39 5.34 11.17
C ASN A 143 2.80 6.43 12.07
N SER A 144 1.50 6.36 12.34
CA SER A 144 0.78 7.38 13.12
C SER A 144 1.35 7.60 14.52
N ASN A 145 1.99 6.60 15.11
CA ASN A 145 2.50 6.65 16.48
C ASN A 145 4.04 6.78 16.53
N ALA A 146 4.75 6.17 15.57
CA ALA A 146 6.22 6.15 15.56
C ALA A 146 6.82 7.22 14.64
N GLY A 147 6.00 7.87 13.80
CA GLY A 147 6.45 8.90 12.88
C GLY A 147 7.08 8.36 11.59
N ASP A 148 8.05 9.08 11.07
CA ASP A 148 8.60 8.90 9.74
C ASP A 148 9.56 7.71 9.62
N VAL A 149 9.47 6.98 8.51
CA VAL A 149 10.50 6.02 8.09
C VAL A 149 11.54 6.75 7.26
N SER A 150 12.38 7.52 7.93
CA SER A 150 13.34 8.46 7.33
C SER A 150 14.26 7.83 6.28
N THR A 151 14.67 6.58 6.48
CA THR A 151 15.53 5.84 5.53
C THR A 151 14.86 5.67 4.17
N VAL A 152 13.55 5.42 4.14
CA VAL A 152 12.81 5.28 2.87
C VAL A 152 12.75 6.63 2.13
N LEU A 153 12.62 7.72 2.88
CA LEU A 153 12.66 9.05 2.29
C LEU A 153 14.07 9.39 1.70
N ASP A 154 15.14 8.99 2.39
CA ASP A 154 16.51 9.16 1.89
C ASP A 154 16.76 8.31 0.63
N LEU A 155 16.20 7.10 0.56
CA LEU A 155 16.26 6.25 -0.63
C LEU A 155 15.49 6.88 -1.81
N LEU A 156 14.32 7.47 -1.59
CA LEU A 156 13.61 8.23 -2.63
C LEU A 156 14.44 9.40 -3.16
N TYR A 157 15.19 10.08 -2.29
CA TYR A 157 16.08 11.15 -2.71
C TYR A 157 17.22 10.65 -3.59
N THR A 158 17.86 9.54 -3.22
CA THR A 158 19.05 8.99 -3.90
C THR A 158 18.74 8.18 -5.16
N HIS A 159 17.46 7.81 -5.41
CA HIS A 159 17.03 7.08 -6.60
C HIS A 159 16.14 7.96 -7.50
N PRO A 160 16.75 8.77 -8.40
CA PRO A 160 16.00 9.76 -9.19
C PRO A 160 14.98 9.14 -10.15
N ASP A 161 15.21 7.91 -10.62
CA ASP A 161 14.35 7.21 -11.57
C ASP A 161 13.19 6.47 -10.90
N ILE A 162 13.11 6.50 -9.57
CA ILE A 162 12.02 5.88 -8.81
C ILE A 162 10.96 6.93 -8.46
N ILE A 163 9.71 6.56 -8.66
CA ILE A 163 8.53 7.36 -8.32
C ILE A 163 7.62 6.63 -7.35
N ILE A 164 6.74 7.39 -6.68
CA ILE A 164 5.64 6.87 -5.88
C ILE A 164 4.42 6.73 -6.79
N ALA A 165 4.04 5.49 -7.08
CA ALA A 165 2.88 5.19 -7.91
C ALA A 165 1.56 5.22 -7.13
N ARG A 166 1.59 4.77 -5.86
CA ARG A 166 0.41 4.64 -4.98
C ARG A 166 0.81 4.83 -3.53
N MET A 167 -0.18 5.12 -2.70
CA MET A 167 -0.03 5.19 -1.26
C MET A 167 -1.26 4.55 -0.61
N CYS A 168 -1.06 3.76 0.45
CA CYS A 168 -2.16 3.15 1.18
C CYS A 168 -1.91 3.20 2.68
N ASP A 169 -3.00 3.32 3.44
CA ASP A 169 -2.98 3.28 4.88
C ASP A 169 -3.44 1.89 5.35
N LEU A 170 -2.64 1.26 6.21
CA LEU A 170 -2.92 -0.07 6.77
C LEU A 170 -3.04 0.03 8.29
N PRO A 171 -4.20 -0.29 8.87
CA PRO A 171 -4.35 -0.41 10.33
C PRO A 171 -3.45 -1.51 10.88
N ILE A 172 -2.69 -1.18 11.91
CA ILE A 172 -1.75 -2.10 12.57
C ILE A 172 -2.40 -2.63 13.84
N ARG A 173 -2.81 -3.88 13.81
CA ARG A 173 -3.37 -4.59 14.97
C ARG A 173 -2.38 -5.63 15.44
N GLN A 174 -2.07 -5.59 16.73
CA GLN A 174 -1.17 -6.55 17.36
C GLN A 174 -2.01 -7.58 18.10
N ASP A 175 -1.75 -8.85 17.83
CA ASP A 175 -2.37 -9.99 18.51
C ASP A 175 -1.29 -10.80 19.24
N LEU A 176 -1.67 -11.47 20.32
CA LEU A 176 -0.81 -12.45 20.99
C LEU A 176 -1.01 -13.82 20.35
N LEU A 177 0.06 -14.36 19.80
CA LEU A 177 0.07 -15.63 19.06
C LEU A 177 0.85 -16.69 19.80
N GLY A 178 0.29 -17.88 19.93
CA GLY A 178 0.94 -19.05 20.54
C GLY A 178 0.77 -20.30 19.70
N VAL A 179 1.52 -21.33 20.01
CA VAL A 179 1.35 -22.66 19.40
C VAL A 179 -0.01 -23.27 19.77
N PRO A 180 -0.56 -24.19 18.98
CA PRO A 180 -1.80 -24.88 19.32
C PRO A 180 -1.73 -25.51 20.71
N GLY A 181 -2.74 -25.23 21.56
CA GLY A 181 -2.79 -25.69 22.94
C GLY A 181 -2.12 -24.76 23.97
N ALA A 182 -1.43 -23.70 23.57
CA ALA A 182 -1.00 -22.66 24.48
C ALA A 182 -2.20 -21.85 24.98
N THR A 183 -2.12 -21.35 26.22
CA THR A 183 -3.13 -20.46 26.84
C THR A 183 -2.43 -19.28 27.52
N LEU A 184 -3.20 -18.27 27.92
CA LEU A 184 -2.62 -17.13 28.66
C LEU A 184 -1.93 -17.57 29.97
N GLU A 185 -2.39 -18.66 30.58
CA GLU A 185 -1.82 -19.23 31.81
C GLU A 185 -0.52 -20.00 31.56
N THR A 186 -0.33 -20.58 30.37
CA THR A 186 0.92 -21.30 30.03
C THR A 186 2.01 -20.37 29.58
N VAL A 187 1.69 -19.25 28.92
CA VAL A 187 2.67 -18.27 28.42
C VAL A 187 3.46 -17.64 29.56
N ARG A 188 4.77 -17.55 29.41
CA ARG A 188 5.72 -16.91 30.31
C ARG A 188 6.53 -15.83 29.63
N THR A 189 6.85 -16.02 28.36
CA THR A 189 7.70 -15.11 27.59
C THR A 189 7.00 -14.69 26.30
N VAL A 190 7.04 -13.41 26.01
CA VAL A 190 6.52 -12.81 24.78
C VAL A 190 7.66 -12.19 23.98
N ILE A 191 7.77 -12.58 22.72
CA ILE A 191 8.82 -12.06 21.83
C ILE A 191 8.20 -11.25 20.69
N SER A 192 8.81 -10.14 20.32
CA SER A 192 8.44 -9.35 19.16
C SER A 192 9.44 -8.23 18.87
N HIS A 193 9.17 -7.46 17.80
CA HIS A 193 9.87 -6.22 17.53
C HIS A 193 9.68 -5.21 18.69
N PRO A 194 10.72 -4.43 19.07
CA PRO A 194 10.63 -3.48 20.17
C PRO A 194 9.41 -2.55 20.13
N GLN A 195 9.03 -2.08 18.94
CA GLN A 195 7.87 -1.22 18.77
C GLN A 195 6.56 -1.94 19.11
N ALA A 196 6.38 -3.19 18.66
CA ALA A 196 5.17 -3.97 18.96
C ALA A 196 5.07 -4.29 20.47
N LEU A 197 6.20 -4.59 21.11
CA LEU A 197 6.28 -4.77 22.57
C LEU A 197 5.89 -3.50 23.33
N ALA A 198 6.37 -2.34 22.88
CA ALA A 198 6.03 -1.06 23.48
C ALA A 198 4.55 -0.71 23.32
N GLN A 199 3.98 -0.91 22.11
CA GLN A 199 2.57 -0.70 21.82
C GLN A 199 1.64 -1.63 22.60
N SER A 200 2.10 -2.81 23.01
CA SER A 200 1.34 -3.80 23.77
C SER A 200 1.73 -3.87 25.24
N SER A 201 2.50 -2.89 25.73
CA SER A 201 3.11 -2.92 27.07
C SER A 201 2.10 -3.05 28.21
N VAL A 202 0.94 -2.40 28.10
CA VAL A 202 -0.14 -2.48 29.10
C VAL A 202 -0.63 -3.92 29.25
N PHE A 203 -0.93 -4.59 28.14
CA PHE A 203 -1.37 -5.98 28.12
C PHE A 203 -0.29 -6.92 28.68
N VAL A 204 0.95 -6.75 28.25
CA VAL A 204 2.10 -7.55 28.70
C VAL A 204 2.32 -7.44 30.20
N GLN A 205 2.24 -6.23 30.77
CA GLN A 205 2.38 -5.98 32.20
C GLN A 205 1.23 -6.55 33.01
N GLN A 206 -0.02 -6.40 32.55
CA GLN A 206 -1.20 -6.95 33.24
C GLN A 206 -1.12 -8.46 33.42
N HIS A 207 -0.51 -9.18 32.46
CA HIS A 207 -0.35 -10.63 32.53
C HIS A 207 0.99 -11.09 33.12
N GLY A 208 1.88 -10.15 33.46
CA GLY A 208 3.18 -10.46 34.07
C GLY A 208 4.14 -11.21 33.14
N PHE A 209 4.00 -11.07 31.82
CA PHE A 209 4.86 -11.73 30.85
C PHE A 209 6.25 -11.10 30.81
N LYS A 210 7.28 -11.95 30.68
CA LYS A 210 8.63 -11.51 30.32
C LYS A 210 8.67 -11.16 28.84
N THR A 211 9.46 -10.16 28.47
CA THR A 211 9.63 -9.76 27.05
C THR A 211 11.03 -10.03 26.56
N SER A 212 11.15 -10.39 25.28
CA SER A 212 12.42 -10.46 24.56
C SER A 212 12.27 -9.83 23.19
N THR A 213 13.25 -9.03 22.79
CA THR A 213 13.22 -8.31 21.51
C THR A 213 13.62 -9.21 20.35
N TRP A 214 12.97 -9.01 19.20
CA TRP A 214 13.21 -9.71 17.94
C TRP A 214 13.30 -8.74 16.76
N GLY A 215 13.90 -9.16 15.66
CA GLY A 215 14.17 -8.29 14.51
C GLY A 215 12.91 -7.76 13.82
N ASN A 216 11.84 -8.58 13.75
CA ASN A 216 10.53 -8.17 13.28
C ASN A 216 9.41 -9.07 13.86
N THR A 217 8.15 -8.59 13.78
CA THR A 217 7.00 -9.27 14.39
C THR A 217 6.71 -10.64 13.75
N ALA A 218 6.77 -10.74 12.42
CA ALA A 218 6.48 -11.99 11.71
C ALA A 218 7.59 -13.04 11.89
N ASP A 219 8.85 -12.60 11.95
CA ASP A 219 9.96 -13.49 12.24
C ASP A 219 9.91 -14.03 13.68
N ALA A 220 9.46 -13.21 14.64
CA ALA A 220 9.18 -13.67 16.01
C ALA A 220 8.08 -14.75 16.02
N ALA A 221 7.00 -14.54 15.26
CA ALA A 221 5.92 -15.54 15.16
C ALA A 221 6.41 -16.83 14.48
N ARG A 222 7.21 -16.74 13.43
CA ARG A 222 7.84 -17.90 12.80
C ARG A 222 8.69 -18.68 13.80
N HIS A 223 9.50 -17.98 14.57
CA HIS A 223 10.34 -18.60 15.60
C HIS A 223 9.51 -19.32 16.67
N VAL A 224 8.39 -18.73 17.14
CA VAL A 224 7.48 -19.38 18.09
C VAL A 224 6.90 -20.68 17.50
N ALA A 225 6.51 -20.66 16.23
CA ALA A 225 6.02 -21.85 15.54
C ALA A 225 7.07 -22.97 15.46
N GLU A 226 8.32 -22.60 15.11
CA GLU A 226 9.45 -23.54 15.03
C GLU A 226 9.84 -24.10 16.40
N LEU A 227 9.83 -23.26 17.43
CA LEU A 227 10.16 -23.63 18.81
C LEU A 227 9.12 -24.61 19.40
N ASN A 228 7.85 -24.46 19.04
CA ASN A 228 6.73 -25.29 19.47
C ASN A 228 6.61 -25.42 21.00
N ASP A 229 6.92 -24.35 21.75
CA ASP A 229 6.86 -24.28 23.21
C ASP A 229 5.64 -23.45 23.64
N PRO A 230 4.65 -24.03 24.37
CA PRO A 230 3.46 -23.32 24.82
C PRO A 230 3.74 -22.23 25.86
N SER A 231 4.96 -22.14 26.39
CA SER A 231 5.37 -21.08 27.33
C SER A 231 5.87 -19.81 26.61
N VAL A 232 6.04 -19.86 25.27
CA VAL A 232 6.54 -18.73 24.46
C VAL A 232 5.46 -18.30 23.48
N ALA A 233 5.18 -17.00 23.42
CA ALA A 233 4.23 -16.40 22.50
C ALA A 233 4.88 -15.26 21.71
N ALA A 234 4.32 -14.93 20.54
CA ALA A 234 4.74 -13.77 19.76
C ALA A 234 3.65 -12.70 19.70
N ILE A 235 4.05 -11.44 19.58
CA ILE A 235 3.14 -10.37 19.17
C ILE A 235 3.32 -10.13 17.69
N ALA A 236 2.26 -10.37 16.90
CA ALA A 236 2.23 -10.14 15.46
C ALA A 236 0.78 -9.97 14.98
N SER A 237 0.56 -9.91 13.65
CA SER A 237 -0.77 -9.79 13.07
C SER A 237 -1.54 -11.11 13.05
N ALA A 238 -2.87 -11.04 12.94
CA ALA A 238 -3.74 -12.22 12.76
C ALA A 238 -3.38 -13.02 11.50
N GLU A 239 -3.01 -12.35 10.41
CA GLU A 239 -2.60 -12.99 9.16
C GLU A 239 -1.36 -13.86 9.36
N THR A 240 -0.46 -13.43 10.23
CA THR A 240 0.76 -14.16 10.58
C THR A 240 0.45 -15.45 11.34
N ALA A 241 -0.60 -15.45 12.18
CA ALA A 241 -1.07 -16.68 12.86
C ALA A 241 -1.46 -17.75 11.84
N GLY A 242 -2.29 -17.39 10.85
CA GLY A 242 -2.70 -18.33 9.78
C GLY A 242 -1.53 -18.83 8.95
N LEU A 243 -0.54 -17.98 8.69
CA LEU A 243 0.63 -18.31 7.88
C LEU A 243 1.54 -19.35 8.54
N TYR A 244 1.73 -19.26 9.85
CA TYR A 244 2.66 -20.14 10.60
C TYR A 244 1.96 -21.20 11.46
N GLY A 245 0.63 -21.36 11.33
CA GLY A 245 -0.13 -22.37 12.08
C GLY A 245 -0.22 -22.08 13.59
N LEU A 246 -0.12 -20.81 13.96
CA LEU A 246 -0.30 -20.36 15.33
C LEU A 246 -1.79 -20.07 15.61
N GLN A 247 -2.16 -20.11 16.89
CA GLN A 247 -3.47 -19.66 17.35
C GLN A 247 -3.39 -18.27 17.97
N ILE A 248 -4.45 -17.48 17.82
CA ILE A 248 -4.59 -16.18 18.47
C ILE A 248 -5.04 -16.45 19.92
N LEU A 249 -4.18 -16.09 20.89
CA LEU A 249 -4.47 -16.20 22.32
C LEU A 249 -5.24 -14.99 22.82
N SER A 250 -4.96 -13.81 22.27
CA SER A 250 -5.70 -12.58 22.53
C SER A 250 -5.57 -11.64 21.33
N ALA A 251 -6.69 -11.10 20.87
CA ALA A 251 -6.74 -10.20 19.73
C ALA A 251 -6.71 -8.73 20.17
N GLY A 252 -6.09 -7.87 19.35
CA GLY A 252 -6.11 -6.41 19.51
C GLY A 252 -5.48 -5.95 20.81
N ILE A 253 -4.29 -6.44 21.17
CA ILE A 253 -3.60 -6.17 22.44
C ILE A 253 -2.81 -4.85 22.46
N ASN A 254 -2.74 -4.13 21.36
CA ASN A 254 -2.13 -2.80 21.33
C ASN A 254 -3.00 -1.75 22.04
N ALA A 255 -2.38 -0.87 22.81
CA ALA A 255 -3.08 0.12 23.64
C ALA A 255 -3.86 1.14 22.80
N ASP A 256 -3.32 1.51 21.63
CA ASP A 256 -3.92 2.49 20.73
C ASP A 256 -4.63 1.79 19.57
N GLY A 257 -5.96 1.94 19.49
CA GLY A 257 -6.79 1.35 18.43
C GLY A 257 -6.58 1.97 17.04
N ASP A 258 -5.99 3.18 16.97
CA ASP A 258 -5.83 3.98 15.75
C ASP A 258 -4.43 3.88 15.14
N ASN A 259 -3.60 2.90 15.57
CA ASN A 259 -2.27 2.70 15.01
C ASN A 259 -2.37 2.31 13.52
N THR A 260 -1.85 3.18 12.66
CA THR A 260 -1.90 3.02 11.22
C THR A 260 -0.52 3.26 10.62
N THR A 261 -0.11 2.39 9.70
CA THR A 261 1.11 2.59 8.91
C THR A 261 0.72 2.94 7.48
N ARG A 262 1.26 4.03 6.99
CA ARG A 262 1.18 4.44 5.59
C ARG A 262 2.29 3.76 4.81
N PHE A 263 1.91 3.03 3.77
CA PHE A 263 2.82 2.38 2.83
C PHE A 263 2.82 3.12 1.51
N ILE A 264 3.99 3.16 0.87
CA ILE A 264 4.14 3.62 -0.52
C ILE A 264 4.42 2.43 -1.43
N VAL A 265 3.90 2.55 -2.64
CA VAL A 265 4.29 1.70 -3.77
C VAL A 265 5.23 2.50 -4.64
N ILE A 266 6.42 1.99 -4.82
CA ILE A 266 7.40 2.57 -5.73
C ILE A 266 7.44 1.78 -7.04
N GLU A 267 7.71 2.49 -8.13
CA GLU A 267 7.99 1.91 -9.44
C GLU A 267 9.04 2.75 -10.18
N ARG A 268 9.61 2.19 -11.24
CA ARG A 268 10.51 2.94 -12.09
C ARG A 268 9.71 3.87 -13.02
N ALA A 269 10.08 5.13 -13.06
CA ALA A 269 9.44 6.11 -13.91
C ALA A 269 9.67 5.76 -15.40
N ALA A 270 8.59 5.40 -16.10
CA ALA A 270 8.61 5.26 -17.56
C ALA A 270 8.35 6.61 -18.25
N ALA A 271 7.67 7.52 -17.56
CA ALA A 271 7.36 8.89 -17.95
C ALA A 271 7.09 9.72 -16.68
N ALA A 272 6.95 11.04 -16.83
CA ALA A 272 6.51 11.88 -15.71
C ALA A 272 5.14 11.41 -15.20
N PRO A 273 4.91 11.41 -13.86
CA PRO A 273 3.62 11.03 -13.28
C PRO A 273 2.46 11.82 -13.89
N ALA A 274 1.39 11.12 -14.28
CA ALA A 274 0.23 11.75 -14.89
C ALA A 274 -0.57 12.54 -13.85
N MET A 275 -0.67 13.84 -14.05
CA MET A 275 -1.46 14.73 -13.21
C MET A 275 -2.85 14.92 -13.84
N THR A 276 -3.89 14.46 -13.16
CA THR A 276 -5.30 14.62 -13.57
C THR A 276 -6.00 15.77 -12.86
N GLY A 277 -5.52 16.13 -11.69
CA GLY A 277 -6.01 17.26 -10.90
C GLY A 277 -6.76 16.85 -9.64
N GLU A 278 -8.05 17.18 -9.57
CA GLU A 278 -8.88 17.05 -8.36
C GLU A 278 -8.72 15.72 -7.61
N GLY A 279 -8.55 15.82 -6.30
CA GLY A 279 -8.42 14.68 -5.40
C GLY A 279 -7.08 13.95 -5.42
N GLN A 280 -6.21 14.28 -6.39
CA GLN A 280 -4.84 13.74 -6.39
C GLN A 280 -3.97 14.38 -5.31
N ARG A 281 -3.02 13.59 -4.86
CA ARG A 281 -1.89 14.03 -4.06
C ARG A 281 -0.66 14.13 -4.95
N LEU A 282 0.06 15.25 -4.83
CA LEU A 282 1.36 15.42 -5.45
C LEU A 282 2.42 15.30 -4.35
N ALA A 283 3.32 14.35 -4.53
CA ALA A 283 4.49 14.19 -3.67
C ALA A 283 5.69 14.85 -4.34
N LEU A 284 6.32 15.78 -3.65
CA LEU A 284 7.41 16.60 -4.15
C LEU A 284 8.67 16.41 -3.31
N LEU A 285 9.83 16.40 -3.94
CA LEU A 285 11.11 16.67 -3.28
C LEU A 285 11.64 18.01 -3.77
N CYS A 286 12.01 18.88 -2.84
CA CYS A 286 12.59 20.17 -3.20
C CYS A 286 13.71 20.57 -2.25
N THR A 287 14.59 21.44 -2.73
CA THR A 287 15.57 22.16 -1.91
C THR A 287 15.28 23.66 -2.00
N ALA A 288 15.40 24.35 -0.88
CA ALA A 288 15.28 25.80 -0.84
C ALA A 288 16.68 26.41 -0.74
N ARG A 289 16.89 27.59 -1.36
CA ARG A 289 18.13 28.32 -1.15
C ARG A 289 18.28 28.66 0.34
N HIS A 290 19.47 28.51 0.88
CA HIS A 290 19.74 28.84 2.29
C HIS A 290 19.76 30.36 2.53
N LYS A 291 18.56 30.98 2.45
CA LYS A 291 18.33 32.41 2.66
C LYS A 291 17.03 32.63 3.43
N PRO A 292 16.93 33.72 4.24
CA PRO A 292 15.70 34.02 4.94
C PRO A 292 14.47 34.06 4.03
N GLY A 293 13.39 33.41 4.43
CA GLY A 293 12.09 33.40 3.75
C GLY A 293 11.96 32.52 2.52
N GLN A 294 13.01 31.80 2.06
CA GLN A 294 12.94 31.03 0.81
C GLN A 294 11.99 29.82 0.90
N LEU A 295 12.02 29.09 2.01
CA LEU A 295 11.04 28.00 2.21
C LEU A 295 9.62 28.57 2.34
N ALA A 296 9.45 29.66 3.09
CA ALA A 296 8.15 30.32 3.23
C ALA A 296 7.59 30.75 1.87
N ALA A 297 8.42 31.35 1.00
CA ALA A 297 8.01 31.74 -0.34
C ALA A 297 7.53 30.55 -1.20
N ALA A 298 8.13 29.37 -1.07
CA ALA A 298 7.65 28.17 -1.75
C ALA A 298 6.30 27.71 -1.20
N LEU A 299 6.13 27.70 0.12
CA LEU A 299 4.87 27.31 0.78
C LEU A 299 3.72 28.30 0.47
N ASP A 300 4.02 29.60 0.40
CA ASP A 300 3.05 30.63 0.02
C ASP A 300 2.51 30.40 -1.40
N GLN A 301 3.35 29.91 -2.34
CA GLN A 301 2.90 29.60 -3.71
C GLN A 301 1.90 28.44 -3.74
N ILE A 302 2.05 27.45 -2.83
CA ILE A 302 1.12 26.34 -2.69
C ILE A 302 -0.22 26.84 -2.17
N GLY A 303 -0.22 27.56 -1.04
CA GLY A 303 -1.43 28.09 -0.40
C GLY A 303 -2.18 29.13 -1.24
N ALA A 304 -1.47 30.05 -1.89
CA ALA A 304 -2.06 31.09 -2.74
C ALA A 304 -2.83 30.54 -3.96
N ARG A 305 -2.57 29.29 -4.35
CA ARG A 305 -3.29 28.58 -5.42
C ARG A 305 -4.35 27.61 -4.93
N GLY A 306 -4.64 27.61 -3.63
CA GLY A 306 -5.68 26.78 -3.02
C GLY A 306 -5.26 25.32 -2.82
N PHE A 307 -3.99 24.94 -3.02
CA PHE A 307 -3.53 23.59 -2.70
C PHE A 307 -3.33 23.45 -1.19
N ASN A 308 -3.81 22.33 -0.64
CA ASN A 308 -3.62 22.03 0.79
C ASN A 308 -2.35 21.20 0.99
N MET A 309 -1.45 21.66 1.84
CA MET A 309 -0.28 20.91 2.25
C MET A 309 -0.64 19.95 3.39
N GLU A 310 -0.61 18.64 3.13
CA GLU A 310 -0.88 17.61 4.16
C GLU A 310 0.38 17.29 4.97
N CYS A 311 1.56 17.38 4.37
CA CYS A 311 2.79 16.95 5.01
C CYS A 311 4.00 17.74 4.49
N ILE A 312 4.92 18.07 5.41
CA ILE A 312 6.26 18.55 5.10
C ILE A 312 7.25 17.83 6.01
N LYS A 313 8.31 17.26 5.42
CA LYS A 313 9.38 16.57 6.15
C LYS A 313 10.72 17.12 5.68
N SER A 314 11.61 17.41 6.59
CA SER A 314 12.97 17.88 6.27
C SER A 314 14.01 16.79 6.53
N ARG A 315 14.95 16.63 5.62
CA ARG A 315 16.07 15.70 5.76
C ARG A 315 17.38 16.40 5.38
N PRO A 316 18.49 16.09 6.05
CA PRO A 316 19.79 16.61 5.66
C PRO A 316 20.14 16.24 4.23
N LEU A 317 20.69 17.18 3.46
CA LEU A 317 21.25 16.91 2.14
C LEU A 317 22.51 16.02 2.29
N PRO A 318 22.61 14.91 1.55
CA PRO A 318 23.82 14.12 1.53
C PRO A 318 25.04 14.97 1.12
N HIS A 319 26.14 14.86 1.85
CA HIS A 319 27.42 15.52 1.57
C HIS A 319 27.43 17.07 1.67
N VAL A 320 26.32 17.70 2.10
CA VAL A 320 26.26 19.15 2.31
C VAL A 320 25.85 19.45 3.73
N PRO A 321 26.81 19.80 4.63
CA PRO A 321 26.51 20.04 6.04
C PRO A 321 25.52 21.18 6.23
N PHE A 322 24.50 20.93 7.11
CA PHE A 322 23.49 21.90 7.53
C PHE A 322 22.56 22.41 6.42
N GLU A 323 22.54 21.78 5.24
CA GLU A 323 21.54 22.00 4.22
C GLU A 323 20.52 20.85 4.21
N TYR A 324 19.31 21.13 3.72
CA TYR A 324 18.18 20.22 3.81
C TYR A 324 17.45 20.11 2.47
N TYR A 325 16.95 18.91 2.17
CA TYR A 325 15.85 18.74 1.23
C TYR A 325 14.55 18.57 1.98
N PHE A 326 13.45 18.87 1.31
CA PHE A 326 12.11 18.80 1.85
C PHE A 326 11.28 17.85 0.99
N TYR A 327 10.62 16.91 1.66
CA TYR A 327 9.47 16.20 1.09
C TYR A 327 8.22 17.01 1.42
N VAL A 328 7.41 17.29 0.39
CA VAL A 328 6.14 18.03 0.54
C VAL A 328 5.05 17.23 -0.14
N GLN A 329 3.97 16.97 0.58
CA GLN A 329 2.76 16.35 0.02
C GLN A 329 1.63 17.35 0.03
N ILE A 330 1.02 17.54 -1.14
CA ILE A 330 -0.07 18.49 -1.33
C ILE A 330 -1.28 17.78 -1.97
N VAL A 331 -2.48 18.25 -1.64
CA VAL A 331 -3.74 17.78 -2.23
C VAL A 331 -4.21 18.78 -3.26
N CYS A 332 -4.54 18.28 -4.43
CA CYS A 332 -5.16 19.07 -5.49
C CYS A 332 -6.59 19.43 -5.09
N PRO A 333 -6.96 20.71 -5.05
CA PRO A 333 -8.28 21.15 -4.64
C PRO A 333 -9.37 20.73 -5.64
N ALA A 334 -10.63 20.81 -5.21
CA ALA A 334 -11.79 20.59 -6.08
C ALA A 334 -11.73 21.50 -7.32
N GLY A 335 -12.04 20.94 -8.48
CA GLY A 335 -12.01 21.66 -9.76
C GLY A 335 -10.61 21.88 -10.34
N SER A 336 -9.53 21.45 -9.68
CA SER A 336 -8.20 21.53 -10.28
C SER A 336 -8.05 20.56 -11.47
N THR A 337 -7.21 20.95 -12.41
CA THR A 337 -6.89 20.19 -13.61
C THR A 337 -5.41 19.84 -13.63
N GLY A 338 -5.01 18.87 -14.44
CA GLY A 338 -3.60 18.55 -14.64
C GLY A 338 -2.77 19.76 -15.10
N ALA A 339 -3.33 20.64 -15.94
CA ALA A 339 -2.68 21.88 -16.34
C ALA A 339 -2.49 22.86 -15.17
N GLY A 340 -3.45 22.95 -14.25
CA GLY A 340 -3.32 23.74 -13.03
C GLY A 340 -2.23 23.21 -12.10
N CYS A 341 -2.13 21.89 -11.96
CA CYS A 341 -1.03 21.25 -11.23
C CYS A 341 0.33 21.54 -11.88
N GLN A 342 0.43 21.48 -13.21
CA GLN A 342 1.66 21.82 -13.93
C GLN A 342 2.06 23.28 -13.69
N THR A 343 1.12 24.20 -13.74
CA THR A 343 1.36 25.63 -13.45
C THR A 343 1.94 25.85 -12.05
N LEU A 344 1.45 25.09 -11.05
CA LEU A 344 2.04 25.13 -9.70
C LEU A 344 3.48 24.62 -9.72
N LEU A 345 3.76 23.49 -10.37
CA LEU A 345 5.12 22.93 -10.44
C LEU A 345 6.09 23.89 -11.14
N ASP A 346 5.67 24.52 -12.23
CA ASP A 346 6.48 25.53 -12.94
C ASP A 346 6.82 26.72 -12.04
N THR A 347 5.84 27.16 -11.24
CA THR A 347 6.06 28.24 -10.26
C THR A 347 7.02 27.80 -9.15
N LEU A 348 6.83 26.62 -8.59
CA LEU A 348 7.72 26.10 -7.53
C LEU A 348 9.15 25.91 -8.07
N THR A 349 9.32 25.50 -9.31
CA THR A 349 10.63 25.38 -9.97
C THR A 349 11.35 26.73 -10.02
N SER A 350 10.62 27.85 -10.10
CA SER A 350 11.24 29.20 -10.12
C SER A 350 11.72 29.67 -8.73
N VAL A 351 11.12 29.17 -7.63
CA VAL A 351 11.43 29.59 -6.26
C VAL A 351 12.31 28.58 -5.50
N CYS A 352 12.24 27.30 -5.82
CA CYS A 352 13.09 26.26 -5.26
C CYS A 352 14.45 26.22 -5.98
N SER A 353 15.48 25.68 -5.29
CA SER A 353 16.78 25.40 -5.95
C SER A 353 16.67 24.15 -6.82
N THR A 354 15.99 23.14 -6.33
CA THR A 354 15.64 21.92 -7.08
C THR A 354 14.19 21.55 -6.76
N LEU A 355 13.51 20.98 -7.74
CA LEU A 355 12.15 20.42 -7.56
C LEU A 355 12.05 19.13 -8.36
N ARG A 356 11.55 18.07 -7.71
CA ARG A 356 11.24 16.78 -8.37
C ARG A 356 9.85 16.32 -7.96
N LEU A 357 8.99 16.03 -8.92
CA LEU A 357 7.72 15.35 -8.70
C LEU A 357 8.02 13.87 -8.47
N LEU A 358 7.81 13.40 -7.25
CA LEU A 358 7.94 11.98 -6.88
C LEU A 358 6.76 11.14 -7.31
N GLY A 359 5.56 11.74 -7.38
CA GLY A 359 4.36 11.01 -7.73
C GLY A 359 3.12 11.91 -7.74
N ALA A 360 2.12 11.49 -8.51
CA ALA A 360 0.79 12.05 -8.53
C ALA A 360 -0.20 10.88 -8.41
N PHE A 361 -0.85 10.72 -7.25
CA PHE A 361 -1.65 9.55 -6.93
C PHE A 361 -2.88 9.93 -6.09
N THR A 362 -3.86 9.04 -6.05
CA THR A 362 -4.94 9.07 -5.05
C THR A 362 -4.56 8.18 -3.88
N LEU A 363 -4.98 8.55 -2.67
CA LEU A 363 -4.85 7.66 -1.52
C LEU A 363 -5.87 6.52 -1.66
N ASP A 364 -5.38 5.28 -1.64
CA ASP A 364 -6.27 4.14 -1.52
C ASP A 364 -6.83 4.14 -0.10
N SER A 365 -8.04 4.70 0.07
CA SER A 365 -8.75 4.60 1.35
C SER A 365 -9.12 3.14 1.55
N THR A 366 -8.54 2.54 2.56
CA THR A 366 -9.08 1.29 3.09
C THR A 366 -10.38 1.65 3.77
N GLU A 367 -11.52 1.25 3.21
CA GLU A 367 -12.78 1.31 3.93
C GLU A 367 -12.59 0.71 5.34
N LYS A 368 -13.11 1.45 6.32
CA LYS A 368 -13.06 1.11 7.74
C LYS A 368 -13.85 -0.14 8.04
#